data_5405950519226c8c8bfcd8032305ada5
#
_entry.id   5405950519226c8c8bfcd8032305ada5
#
_cell.length_a   1.000
_cell.length_b   1.000
_cell.length_c   1.000
_cell.angle_alpha   90.00
_cell.angle_beta   90.00
_cell.angle_gamma   90.00
#
_symmetry.space_group_name_H-M   'P 1'
#
loop_
_entity.id
_entity.type
_entity.pdbx_description
1 polymer ?
#
loop_
_entity_poly.entity_id
_entity_poly.type
_entity_poly.pdbx_seq_one_letter_code
_entity_poly.pdbx_strand_id
1 'polypeptide(L)'
;LIFSAPFRRLQNKTQVFPLPGSIFVHNRLTHSLEVACVGRSLGNRVARSLTEKHPELCHTGVEEIGSIVSAACLAHDLGNPPFGHSGERAISTYFSEGKGRELYPQLSETEWNDIIHFEGNANAFRLLTHQFNGRRNGGFALTYSTLAAIVKYPYASCYAGGKPKFGFFHTEAETFRTIADELGLIRFSAEEEPLRYCRHPLVYLVEAADDICYQLMDIEDAYKLKLLTLDETISLMMPFVEEERRARVYETFS
;
A
#
# COMPACT_ATOMS: atom_id res chain seq x y z
N LEU A 1 -3.40 14.94 1.43
CA LEU A 1 -2.32 13.98 1.25
C LEU A 1 -1.34 14.44 0.17
N ILE A 2 -1.76 14.63 -1.10
CA ILE A 2 -0.89 14.92 -2.25
C ILE A 2 -0.02 16.19 -2.10
N PHE A 3 -0.44 17.16 -1.31
CA PHE A 3 0.34 18.38 -1.01
C PHE A 3 1.35 18.20 0.13
N SER A 4 1.41 17.02 0.73
CA SER A 4 2.27 16.75 1.88
C SER A 4 3.70 16.41 1.48
N ALA A 5 4.65 16.67 2.37
CA ALA A 5 6.05 16.30 2.18
C ALA A 5 6.25 14.77 2.05
N PRO A 6 5.60 13.91 2.87
CA PRO A 6 5.70 12.46 2.69
C PRO A 6 5.29 11.99 1.29
N PHE A 7 4.18 12.50 0.74
CA PHE A 7 3.74 12.14 -0.60
C PHE A 7 4.72 12.63 -1.68
N ARG A 8 5.19 13.88 -1.59
CA ARG A 8 6.15 14.43 -2.55
C ARG A 8 7.49 13.69 -2.55
N ARG A 9 7.92 13.12 -1.42
CA ARG A 9 9.13 12.30 -1.32
C ARG A 9 9.07 11.02 -2.15
N LEU A 10 7.90 10.52 -2.49
CA LEU A 10 7.74 9.36 -3.36
C LEU A 10 8.39 9.57 -4.73
N GLN A 11 8.49 10.81 -5.20
CA GLN A 11 9.19 11.15 -6.45
C GLN A 11 10.66 10.70 -6.46
N ASN A 12 11.31 10.72 -5.30
CA ASN A 12 12.73 10.36 -5.16
C ASN A 12 12.94 8.91 -4.68
N LYS A 13 11.89 8.10 -4.67
CA LYS A 13 11.95 6.68 -4.34
C LYS A 13 11.70 5.86 -5.59
N THR A 14 12.63 4.95 -5.90
CA THR A 14 12.53 4.05 -7.04
C THR A 14 11.39 3.07 -6.86
N GLN A 15 10.69 2.71 -7.94
CA GLN A 15 9.71 1.62 -7.94
C GLN A 15 10.43 0.28 -8.10
N VAL A 16 10.99 0.00 -9.25
CA VAL A 16 11.71 -1.25 -9.53
C VAL A 16 13.14 -0.96 -9.97
N PHE A 17 13.32 -0.10 -10.97
CA PHE A 17 14.60 0.16 -11.60
C PHE A 17 15.29 1.38 -10.98
N PRO A 18 16.42 1.21 -10.26
CA PRO A 18 17.11 2.32 -9.58
C PRO A 18 18.03 3.10 -10.53
N LEU A 19 17.59 3.39 -11.75
CA LEU A 19 18.42 4.07 -12.75
C LEU A 19 18.21 5.59 -12.68
N PRO A 20 19.18 6.36 -12.20
CA PRO A 20 19.12 7.81 -12.25
C PRO A 20 19.20 8.29 -13.71
N GLY A 21 18.33 9.21 -14.07
CA GLY A 21 18.41 9.94 -15.34
C GLY A 21 17.38 9.55 -16.40
N SER A 22 16.61 8.50 -16.26
CA SER A 22 15.48 8.25 -17.14
C SER A 22 14.20 8.86 -16.56
N ILE A 23 13.68 9.90 -17.20
CA ILE A 23 12.42 10.56 -16.82
C ILE A 23 11.19 9.73 -17.18
N PHE A 24 11.34 8.65 -17.94
CA PHE A 24 10.26 7.80 -18.43
C PHE A 24 10.06 6.53 -17.61
N VAL A 25 10.95 6.24 -16.66
CA VAL A 25 10.83 5.10 -15.75
C VAL A 25 10.00 5.51 -14.53
N HIS A 26 9.11 4.61 -14.10
CA HIS A 26 8.21 4.87 -12.98
C HIS A 26 8.98 5.04 -11.67
N ASN A 27 8.53 6.01 -10.87
CA ASN A 27 8.90 6.17 -9.47
C ASN A 27 7.67 5.92 -8.58
N ARG A 28 7.84 5.85 -7.27
CA ARG A 28 6.72 5.57 -6.36
C ARG A 28 5.61 6.61 -6.40
N LEU A 29 5.88 7.86 -6.80
CA LEU A 29 4.84 8.88 -6.93
C LEU A 29 3.96 8.62 -8.15
N THR A 30 4.54 8.37 -9.32
CA THR A 30 3.78 8.06 -10.55
C THR A 30 3.00 6.78 -10.40
N HIS A 31 3.63 5.73 -9.85
CA HIS A 31 2.97 4.49 -9.50
C HIS A 31 1.75 4.72 -8.58
N SER A 32 1.90 5.45 -7.47
CA SER A 32 0.77 5.70 -6.56
C SER A 32 -0.39 6.44 -7.22
N LEU A 33 -0.10 7.34 -8.19
CA LEU A 33 -1.14 8.03 -8.95
C LEU A 33 -1.90 7.08 -9.89
N GLU A 34 -1.20 6.18 -10.56
CA GLU A 34 -1.79 5.19 -11.46
C GLU A 34 -2.60 4.15 -10.70
N VAL A 35 -2.07 3.62 -9.60
CA VAL A 35 -2.79 2.73 -8.68
C VAL A 35 -4.07 3.39 -8.17
N ALA A 36 -4.03 4.69 -7.86
CA ALA A 36 -5.22 5.43 -7.42
C ALA A 36 -6.29 5.54 -8.52
N CYS A 37 -5.89 5.68 -9.79
CA CYS A 37 -6.83 5.70 -10.92
C CYS A 37 -7.49 4.33 -11.13
N VAL A 38 -6.70 3.25 -11.11
CA VAL A 38 -7.22 1.88 -11.22
C VAL A 38 -8.09 1.53 -10.02
N GLY A 39 -7.63 1.82 -8.80
CA GLY A 39 -8.37 1.58 -7.57
C GLY A 39 -9.73 2.29 -7.54
N ARG A 40 -9.79 3.55 -7.99
CA ARG A 40 -11.05 4.28 -8.17
C ARG A 40 -12.00 3.55 -9.12
N SER A 41 -11.48 3.07 -10.24
CA SER A 41 -12.28 2.34 -11.24
C SER A 41 -12.85 1.04 -10.67
N LEU A 42 -12.02 0.26 -9.96
CA LEU A 42 -12.44 -0.97 -9.29
C LEU A 42 -13.50 -0.67 -8.22
N GLY A 43 -13.27 0.32 -7.37
CA GLY A 43 -14.19 0.73 -6.31
C GLY A 43 -15.54 1.19 -6.87
N ASN A 44 -15.55 1.98 -7.95
CA ASN A 44 -16.79 2.42 -8.61
C ASN A 44 -17.58 1.23 -9.20
N ARG A 45 -16.88 0.22 -9.75
CA ARG A 45 -17.56 -1.00 -10.26
C ARG A 45 -18.19 -1.79 -9.13
N VAL A 46 -17.48 -1.94 -8.00
CA VAL A 46 -18.02 -2.63 -6.81
C VAL A 46 -19.22 -1.86 -6.25
N ALA A 47 -19.12 -0.54 -6.09
CA ALA A 47 -20.21 0.30 -5.61
C ALA A 47 -21.47 0.13 -6.48
N ARG A 48 -21.32 0.19 -7.80
CA ARG A 48 -22.43 -0.02 -8.75
C ARG A 48 -23.04 -1.41 -8.61
N SER A 49 -22.22 -2.47 -8.59
CA SER A 49 -22.72 -3.83 -8.44
C SER A 49 -23.44 -4.07 -7.10
N LEU A 50 -22.99 -3.41 -6.04
CA LEU A 50 -23.64 -3.47 -4.74
C LEU A 50 -25.01 -2.79 -4.78
N THR A 51 -25.12 -1.57 -5.32
CA THR A 51 -26.40 -0.84 -5.41
C THR A 51 -27.38 -1.49 -6.38
N GLU A 52 -26.90 -2.15 -7.43
CA GLU A 52 -27.76 -2.94 -8.34
C GLU A 52 -28.36 -4.18 -7.65
N LYS A 53 -27.59 -4.86 -6.80
CA LYS A 53 -28.02 -6.06 -6.08
C LYS A 53 -28.77 -5.73 -4.78
N HIS A 54 -28.47 -4.61 -4.19
CA HIS A 54 -28.94 -4.13 -2.89
C HIS A 54 -29.36 -2.66 -2.98
N PRO A 55 -30.54 -2.37 -3.60
CA PRO A 55 -31.02 -1.00 -3.77
C PRO A 55 -31.18 -0.22 -2.46
N GLU A 56 -31.37 -0.93 -1.34
CA GLU A 56 -31.42 -0.34 0.00
C GLU A 56 -30.12 0.34 0.42
N LEU A 57 -29.01 0.06 -0.24
CA LEU A 57 -27.71 0.70 0.02
C LEU A 57 -27.54 2.04 -0.71
N CYS A 58 -28.45 2.42 -1.60
CA CYS A 58 -28.41 3.73 -2.23
C CYS A 58 -28.45 4.84 -1.17
N HIS A 59 -27.61 5.86 -1.33
CA HIS A 59 -27.47 6.99 -0.40
C HIS A 59 -26.94 6.63 1.00
N THR A 60 -26.35 5.44 1.18
CA THR A 60 -25.68 5.06 2.45
C THR A 60 -24.19 5.37 2.48
N GLY A 61 -23.63 5.92 1.40
CA GLY A 61 -22.19 6.19 1.23
C GLY A 61 -21.43 5.08 0.49
N VAL A 62 -22.13 4.04 0.03
CA VAL A 62 -21.53 2.99 -0.82
C VAL A 62 -20.96 3.58 -2.11
N GLU A 63 -21.52 4.67 -2.60
CA GLU A 63 -21.07 5.42 -3.77
C GLU A 63 -19.64 5.96 -3.61
N GLU A 64 -19.19 6.17 -2.38
CA GLU A 64 -17.86 6.70 -2.07
C GLU A 64 -16.75 5.63 -2.05
N ILE A 65 -17.07 4.35 -2.24
CA ILE A 65 -16.08 3.26 -2.25
C ILE A 65 -14.92 3.59 -3.21
N GLY A 66 -15.23 4.10 -4.40
CA GLY A 66 -14.21 4.49 -5.37
C GLY A 66 -13.28 5.60 -4.87
N SER A 67 -13.82 6.57 -4.15
CA SER A 67 -13.05 7.67 -3.55
C SER A 67 -12.17 7.18 -2.40
N ILE A 68 -12.72 6.30 -1.54
CA ILE A 68 -12.00 5.70 -0.41
C ILE A 68 -10.83 4.85 -0.91
N VAL A 69 -11.07 3.96 -1.87
CA VAL A 69 -10.03 3.09 -2.45
C VAL A 69 -8.96 3.94 -3.15
N SER A 70 -9.35 4.94 -3.92
CA SER A 70 -8.40 5.86 -4.56
C SER A 70 -7.51 6.59 -3.56
N ALA A 71 -8.07 7.08 -2.46
CA ALA A 71 -7.31 7.72 -1.40
C ALA A 71 -6.35 6.76 -0.68
N ALA A 72 -6.78 5.52 -0.43
CA ALA A 72 -5.95 4.46 0.13
C ALA A 72 -4.79 4.10 -0.82
N CYS A 73 -5.06 3.95 -2.11
CA CYS A 73 -4.05 3.72 -3.14
C CYS A 73 -2.99 4.83 -3.21
N LEU A 74 -3.39 6.11 -3.09
CA LEU A 74 -2.43 7.23 -3.00
C LEU A 74 -1.49 7.11 -1.80
N ALA A 75 -1.91 6.45 -0.74
CA ALA A 75 -1.18 6.39 0.52
C ALA A 75 -0.41 5.08 0.74
N HIS A 76 -0.68 4.02 -0.02
CA HIS A 76 -0.19 2.67 0.26
C HIS A 76 1.34 2.56 0.35
N ASP A 77 2.05 3.31 -0.47
CA ASP A 77 3.52 3.28 -0.59
C ASP A 77 4.26 4.34 0.25
N LEU A 78 3.53 5.18 1.01
CA LEU A 78 4.14 6.30 1.76
C LEU A 78 5.23 5.86 2.73
N GLY A 79 5.04 4.72 3.37
CA GLY A 79 5.91 4.22 4.42
C GLY A 79 7.15 3.49 3.92
N ASN A 80 7.21 3.12 2.65
CA ASN A 80 8.35 2.40 2.09
C ASN A 80 9.64 3.24 2.16
N PRO A 81 10.74 2.67 2.67
CA PRO A 81 12.03 3.34 2.65
C PRO A 81 12.59 3.39 1.21
N PRO A 82 13.66 4.17 0.96
CA PRO A 82 14.42 4.07 -0.27
C PRO A 82 14.84 2.61 -0.53
N PHE A 83 14.77 2.16 -1.79
CA PHE A 83 15.05 0.78 -2.21
C PHE A 83 14.07 -0.29 -1.68
N GLY A 84 12.86 0.09 -1.23
CA GLY A 84 11.79 -0.80 -0.83
C GLY A 84 12.21 -1.88 0.18
N HIS A 85 11.96 -3.16 -0.13
CA HIS A 85 12.30 -4.29 0.76
C HIS A 85 13.79 -4.40 1.11
N SER A 86 14.70 -3.94 0.24
CA SER A 86 16.12 -3.90 0.56
C SER A 86 16.42 -2.85 1.62
N GLY A 87 15.73 -1.71 1.56
CA GLY A 87 15.78 -0.68 2.58
C GLY A 87 15.19 -1.14 3.91
N GLU A 88 14.07 -1.85 3.90
CA GLU A 88 13.47 -2.46 5.11
C GLU A 88 14.47 -3.42 5.79
N ARG A 89 15.06 -4.34 5.00
CA ARG A 89 16.09 -5.26 5.51
C ARG A 89 17.30 -4.53 6.08
N ALA A 90 17.78 -3.48 5.42
CA ALA A 90 18.93 -2.70 5.89
C ALA A 90 18.64 -2.03 7.25
N ILE A 91 17.43 -1.47 7.42
CA ILE A 91 17.00 -0.89 8.70
C ILE A 91 16.94 -1.98 9.78
N SER A 92 16.26 -3.09 9.49
CA SER A 92 16.12 -4.21 10.43
C SER A 92 17.48 -4.80 10.85
N THR A 93 18.40 -5.03 9.89
CA THR A 93 19.75 -5.53 10.15
C THR A 93 20.59 -4.54 10.97
N TYR A 94 20.48 -3.24 10.71
CA TYR A 94 21.18 -2.23 11.51
C TYR A 94 20.82 -2.32 13.00
N PHE A 95 19.54 -2.51 13.32
CA PHE A 95 19.10 -2.64 14.72
C PHE A 95 19.35 -4.05 15.28
N SER A 96 19.12 -5.12 14.54
CA SER A 96 19.27 -6.49 15.04
C SER A 96 20.74 -6.95 15.17
N GLU A 97 21.62 -6.51 14.27
CA GLU A 97 22.99 -7.01 14.17
C GLU A 97 24.05 -5.89 14.23
N GLY A 98 23.67 -4.65 13.91
CA GLY A 98 24.58 -3.51 13.87
C GLY A 98 24.63 -2.70 15.16
N LYS A 99 25.14 -1.49 15.07
CA LYS A 99 25.26 -0.55 16.21
C LYS A 99 23.94 -0.17 16.84
N GLY A 100 22.83 -0.29 16.09
CA GLY A 100 21.49 -0.05 16.61
C GLY A 100 21.11 -0.93 17.81
N ARG A 101 21.78 -2.08 18.02
CA ARG A 101 21.60 -2.94 19.20
C ARG A 101 21.86 -2.24 20.53
N GLU A 102 22.66 -1.19 20.55
CA GLU A 102 22.94 -0.40 21.74
C GLU A 102 21.69 0.28 22.32
N LEU A 103 20.62 0.42 21.51
CA LEU A 103 19.34 0.98 21.94
C LEU A 103 18.44 -0.04 22.65
N TYR A 104 18.71 -1.35 22.52
CA TYR A 104 17.86 -2.40 23.10
C TYR A 104 17.53 -2.19 24.59
N PRO A 105 18.47 -1.82 25.48
CA PRO A 105 18.18 -1.63 26.90
C PRO A 105 17.25 -0.43 27.20
N GLN A 106 17.01 0.44 26.21
CA GLN A 106 16.20 1.65 26.35
C GLN A 106 14.77 1.46 25.82
N LEU A 107 14.49 0.32 25.20
CA LEU A 107 13.23 0.01 24.53
C LEU A 107 12.55 -1.17 25.23
N SER A 108 11.22 -1.17 25.21
CA SER A 108 10.45 -2.36 25.55
C SER A 108 10.65 -3.46 24.52
N GLU A 109 10.34 -4.70 24.88
CA GLU A 109 10.40 -5.84 23.94
C GLU A 109 9.54 -5.63 22.69
N THR A 110 8.37 -5.01 22.86
CA THR A 110 7.44 -4.71 21.75
C THR A 110 8.01 -3.65 20.81
N GLU A 111 8.56 -2.57 21.34
CA GLU A 111 9.21 -1.53 20.53
C GLU A 111 10.45 -2.08 19.82
N TRP A 112 11.20 -2.95 20.49
CA TRP A 112 12.34 -3.61 19.88
C TRP A 112 11.93 -4.51 18.71
N ASN A 113 10.88 -5.30 18.88
CA ASN A 113 10.32 -6.13 17.81
C ASN A 113 9.86 -5.29 16.62
N ASP A 114 9.24 -4.14 16.83
CA ASP A 114 8.83 -3.22 15.78
C ASP A 114 10.01 -2.73 14.93
N ILE A 115 11.13 -2.43 15.58
CA ILE A 115 12.31 -1.85 14.90
C ILE A 115 13.11 -2.93 14.14
N ILE A 116 13.32 -4.10 14.75
CA ILE A 116 14.08 -5.20 14.12
C ILE A 116 13.30 -5.89 12.99
N HIS A 117 11.99 -5.68 12.92
CA HIS A 117 11.14 -6.15 11.83
C HIS A 117 10.54 -4.98 11.01
N PHE A 118 11.25 -3.86 10.93
CA PHE A 118 10.74 -2.65 10.26
C PHE A 118 10.01 -2.97 8.96
N GLU A 119 8.79 -2.42 8.84
CA GLU A 119 7.87 -2.74 7.76
C GLU A 119 7.23 -1.45 7.17
N GLY A 120 7.26 -1.30 5.85
CA GLY A 120 6.78 -0.12 5.15
C GLY A 120 5.28 0.15 5.32
N ASN A 121 4.44 -0.91 5.35
CA ASN A 121 3.00 -0.72 5.55
C ASN A 121 2.68 -0.16 6.95
N ALA A 122 3.35 -0.67 7.99
CA ALA A 122 3.21 -0.13 9.34
C ALA A 122 3.67 1.33 9.42
N ASN A 123 4.77 1.65 8.73
CA ASN A 123 5.26 3.02 8.66
C ASN A 123 4.33 3.94 7.86
N ALA A 124 3.63 3.45 6.83
CA ALA A 124 2.60 4.22 6.13
C ALA A 124 1.45 4.60 7.08
N PHE A 125 0.94 3.64 7.84
CA PHE A 125 -0.09 3.89 8.84
C PHE A 125 0.36 4.93 9.88
N ARG A 126 1.59 4.80 10.41
CA ARG A 126 2.19 5.78 11.32
C ARG A 126 2.27 7.18 10.71
N LEU A 127 2.77 7.32 9.48
CA LEU A 127 2.87 8.62 8.80
C LEU A 127 1.52 9.32 8.65
N LEU A 128 0.45 8.55 8.51
CA LEU A 128 -0.90 9.06 8.31
C LEU A 128 -1.63 9.42 9.61
N THR A 129 -1.34 8.72 10.69
CA THR A 129 -2.08 8.83 11.95
C THR A 129 -1.32 9.58 13.05
N HIS A 130 0.02 9.55 13.01
CA HIS A 130 0.85 10.16 14.04
C HIS A 130 0.73 11.69 14.06
N GLN A 131 0.63 12.23 15.27
CA GLN A 131 0.64 13.66 15.49
C GLN A 131 2.08 14.21 15.51
N PHE A 132 2.58 14.61 14.36
CA PHE A 132 3.85 15.33 14.28
C PHE A 132 3.73 16.76 14.85
N ASN A 133 4.84 17.32 15.31
CA ASN A 133 4.88 18.71 15.80
C ASN A 133 4.25 19.68 14.80
N GLY A 134 3.36 20.53 15.29
CA GLY A 134 2.60 21.49 14.48
C GLY A 134 1.43 20.89 13.70
N ARG A 135 1.11 19.61 13.89
CA ARG A 135 -0.07 18.95 13.31
C ARG A 135 -1.16 18.78 14.36
N ARG A 136 -2.43 18.75 13.89
CA ARG A 136 -3.60 18.41 14.71
C ARG A 136 -3.61 16.92 15.06
N ASN A 137 -4.40 16.54 16.07
CA ASN A 137 -4.65 15.15 16.42
C ASN A 137 -5.17 14.37 15.20
N GLY A 138 -4.78 13.09 15.09
CA GLY A 138 -5.18 12.23 13.97
C GLY A 138 -4.36 12.44 12.69
N GLY A 139 -3.23 13.15 12.75
CA GLY A 139 -2.29 13.30 11.63
C GLY A 139 -2.93 13.95 10.40
N PHE A 140 -3.16 13.18 9.34
CA PHE A 140 -3.82 13.66 8.12
C PHE A 140 -5.35 13.72 8.22
N ALA A 141 -5.93 13.22 9.30
CA ALA A 141 -7.38 13.16 9.54
C ALA A 141 -8.15 12.52 8.36
N LEU A 142 -7.66 11.38 7.89
CA LEU A 142 -8.34 10.54 6.90
C LEU A 142 -9.52 9.81 7.57
N THR A 143 -10.49 9.37 6.76
CA THR A 143 -11.58 8.54 7.26
C THR A 143 -11.06 7.18 7.74
N TYR A 144 -11.74 6.56 8.69
CA TYR A 144 -11.38 5.25 9.21
C TYR A 144 -11.39 4.18 8.12
N SER A 145 -12.37 4.22 7.21
CA SER A 145 -12.41 3.31 6.06
C SER A 145 -11.18 3.44 5.15
N THR A 146 -10.70 4.67 4.91
CA THR A 146 -9.46 4.88 4.13
C THR A 146 -8.24 4.33 4.87
N LEU A 147 -8.12 4.60 6.17
CA LEU A 147 -7.01 4.10 7.00
C LEU A 147 -7.01 2.57 7.09
N ALA A 148 -8.19 1.95 7.29
CA ALA A 148 -8.32 0.50 7.34
C ALA A 148 -8.02 -0.16 5.98
N ALA A 149 -8.37 0.50 4.86
CA ALA A 149 -8.11 -0.01 3.51
C ALA A 149 -6.62 -0.07 3.15
N ILE A 150 -5.75 0.67 3.87
CA ILE A 150 -4.29 0.64 3.67
C ILE A 150 -3.65 -0.52 4.45
N VAL A 151 -4.25 -0.93 5.57
CA VAL A 151 -3.64 -1.91 6.48
C VAL A 151 -3.83 -3.33 5.95
N LYS A 152 -2.88 -3.76 5.14
CA LYS A 152 -2.83 -5.09 4.51
C LYS A 152 -2.66 -6.22 5.54
N TYR A 153 -1.95 -5.95 6.62
CA TYR A 153 -1.60 -6.91 7.68
C TYR A 153 -2.09 -6.39 9.04
N PRO A 154 -3.38 -6.56 9.38
CA PRO A 154 -4.00 -5.93 10.55
C PRO A 154 -3.63 -6.63 11.86
N TYR A 155 -2.34 -6.73 12.14
CA TYR A 155 -1.79 -7.33 13.36
C TYR A 155 -0.45 -6.69 13.76
N ALA A 156 -0.10 -6.83 15.04
CA ALA A 156 1.12 -6.32 15.63
C ALA A 156 2.37 -7.13 15.19
N SER A 157 3.54 -6.54 15.33
CA SER A 157 4.84 -7.11 14.89
C SER A 157 5.17 -8.49 15.49
N CYS A 158 4.70 -8.79 16.69
CA CYS A 158 4.89 -10.10 17.33
C CYS A 158 4.23 -11.26 16.57
N TYR A 159 3.26 -11.00 15.70
CA TYR A 159 2.64 -12.00 14.84
C TYR A 159 3.28 -12.12 13.46
N ALA A 160 4.34 -11.36 13.20
CA ALA A 160 4.97 -11.32 11.87
C ALA A 160 5.59 -12.65 11.43
N GLY A 161 5.91 -13.56 12.37
CA GLY A 161 6.43 -14.89 12.06
C GLY A 161 7.71 -14.86 11.21
N GLY A 162 7.86 -15.86 10.33
CA GLY A 162 9.05 -15.98 9.45
C GLY A 162 9.12 -14.97 8.30
N LYS A 163 8.05 -14.21 8.04
CA LYS A 163 8.05 -13.08 7.11
C LYS A 163 7.65 -11.83 7.91
N PRO A 164 8.55 -10.84 8.05
CA PRO A 164 8.29 -9.66 8.85
C PRO A 164 7.28 -8.76 8.13
N LYS A 165 5.99 -9.05 8.30
CA LYS A 165 4.87 -8.28 7.77
C LYS A 165 3.89 -8.02 8.89
N PHE A 166 3.57 -6.75 9.15
CA PHE A 166 2.57 -6.30 10.12
C PHE A 166 2.04 -4.91 9.73
N GLY A 167 0.98 -4.43 10.33
CA GLY A 167 0.24 -3.28 9.81
C GLY A 167 0.35 -2.00 10.62
N PHE A 168 0.85 -2.07 11.86
CA PHE A 168 1.01 -0.91 12.75
C PHE A 168 2.06 -1.20 13.81
N PHE A 169 2.81 -0.16 14.17
CA PHE A 169 3.74 -0.24 15.30
C PHE A 169 2.98 -0.20 16.63
N HIS A 170 3.65 -0.60 17.70
CA HIS A 170 3.08 -0.57 19.04
C HIS A 170 2.46 0.78 19.41
N THR A 171 3.12 1.87 19.04
CA THR A 171 2.64 3.23 19.29
C THR A 171 1.33 3.60 18.58
N GLU A 172 1.00 2.94 17.49
CA GLU A 172 -0.23 3.13 16.72
C GLU A 172 -1.29 2.06 16.99
N ALA A 173 -1.01 1.06 17.83
CA ALA A 173 -1.92 -0.06 18.11
C ALA A 173 -3.29 0.41 18.62
N GLU A 174 -3.33 1.36 19.55
CA GLU A 174 -4.56 1.91 20.11
C GLU A 174 -5.38 2.68 19.07
N THR A 175 -4.71 3.42 18.20
CA THR A 175 -5.36 4.11 17.07
C THR A 175 -5.98 3.09 16.12
N PHE A 176 -5.28 1.99 15.81
CA PHE A 176 -5.83 0.94 14.96
C PHE A 176 -7.00 0.21 15.62
N ARG A 177 -6.92 -0.05 16.95
CA ARG A 177 -8.04 -0.63 17.71
C ARG A 177 -9.30 0.21 17.58
N THR A 178 -9.20 1.51 17.82
CA THR A 178 -10.33 2.44 17.67
C THR A 178 -10.94 2.38 16.27
N ILE A 179 -10.11 2.36 15.22
CA ILE A 179 -10.57 2.25 13.83
C ILE A 179 -11.27 0.91 13.59
N ALA A 180 -10.69 -0.18 14.07
CA ALA A 180 -11.22 -1.53 13.88
C ALA A 180 -12.57 -1.71 14.57
N ASP A 181 -12.69 -1.22 15.80
CA ASP A 181 -13.92 -1.31 16.59
C ASP A 181 -15.05 -0.47 15.96
N GLU A 182 -14.77 0.76 15.53
CA GLU A 182 -15.75 1.61 14.83
C GLU A 182 -16.22 1.03 13.49
N LEU A 183 -15.34 0.31 12.78
CA LEU A 183 -15.66 -0.35 11.52
C LEU A 183 -16.23 -1.77 11.70
N GLY A 184 -16.31 -2.28 12.93
CA GLY A 184 -16.79 -3.63 13.22
C GLY A 184 -15.87 -4.73 12.69
N LEU A 185 -14.56 -4.49 12.63
CA LEU A 185 -13.61 -5.53 12.19
C LEU A 185 -13.52 -6.64 13.24
N ILE A 186 -13.58 -7.88 12.79
CA ILE A 186 -13.52 -9.04 13.68
C ILE A 186 -12.12 -9.18 14.27
N ARG A 187 -12.03 -9.16 15.60
CA ARG A 187 -10.79 -9.44 16.33
C ARG A 187 -10.57 -10.94 16.45
N PHE A 188 -9.34 -11.40 16.14
CA PHE A 188 -8.94 -12.81 16.26
C PHE A 188 -8.11 -13.11 17.51
N SER A 189 -7.47 -12.09 18.09
CA SER A 189 -6.70 -12.23 19.34
C SER A 189 -7.59 -12.10 20.57
N ALA A 190 -7.23 -12.74 21.68
CA ALA A 190 -7.86 -12.53 22.97
C ALA A 190 -7.66 -11.08 23.46
N GLU A 191 -8.41 -10.67 24.49
CA GLU A 191 -8.43 -9.28 24.95
C GLU A 191 -7.08 -8.81 25.48
N GLU A 192 -6.36 -9.67 26.16
CA GLU A 192 -5.04 -9.41 26.77
C GLU A 192 -3.86 -9.65 25.80
N GLU A 193 -4.13 -10.22 24.62
CA GLU A 193 -3.12 -10.49 23.60
C GLU A 193 -2.89 -9.28 22.69
N PRO A 194 -1.72 -9.17 22.05
CA PRO A 194 -1.47 -8.18 21.01
C PRO A 194 -2.54 -8.20 19.93
N LEU A 195 -2.82 -7.04 19.31
CA LEU A 195 -3.94 -6.89 18.40
C LEU A 195 -3.76 -7.71 17.12
N ARG A 196 -4.83 -8.42 16.75
CA ARG A 196 -4.97 -9.13 15.47
C ARG A 196 -6.42 -9.11 15.02
N TYR A 197 -6.66 -8.53 13.84
CA TYR A 197 -8.00 -8.37 13.26
C TYR A 197 -8.11 -9.01 11.88
N CYS A 198 -9.34 -9.16 11.38
CA CYS A 198 -9.59 -9.43 9.97
C CYS A 198 -9.20 -8.21 9.11
N ARG A 199 -8.96 -8.45 7.82
CA ARG A 199 -8.75 -7.38 6.86
C ARG A 199 -10.04 -6.62 6.59
N HIS A 200 -9.95 -5.31 6.43
CA HIS A 200 -11.04 -4.53 5.87
C HIS A 200 -11.30 -4.94 4.41
N PRO A 201 -12.57 -5.09 3.96
CA PRO A 201 -12.88 -5.57 2.60
C PRO A 201 -12.21 -4.76 1.48
N LEU A 202 -12.08 -3.44 1.65
CA LEU A 202 -11.47 -2.58 0.62
C LEU A 202 -9.96 -2.77 0.45
N VAL A 203 -9.27 -3.45 1.38
CA VAL A 203 -7.86 -3.83 1.22
C VAL A 203 -7.65 -4.63 -0.05
N TYR A 204 -8.57 -5.55 -0.37
CA TYR A 204 -8.47 -6.39 -1.57
C TYR A 204 -8.54 -5.59 -2.87
N LEU A 205 -9.28 -4.47 -2.88
CA LEU A 205 -9.34 -3.58 -4.04
C LEU A 205 -8.06 -2.75 -4.19
N VAL A 206 -7.46 -2.35 -3.07
CA VAL A 206 -6.16 -1.66 -3.07
C VAL A 206 -5.07 -2.60 -3.57
N GLU A 207 -5.00 -3.83 -3.05
CA GLU A 207 -4.04 -4.85 -3.51
C GLU A 207 -4.24 -5.16 -5.00
N ALA A 208 -5.48 -5.37 -5.45
CA ALA A 208 -5.75 -5.66 -6.85
C ALA A 208 -5.34 -4.49 -7.78
N ALA A 209 -5.55 -3.25 -7.35
CA ALA A 209 -5.12 -2.08 -8.11
C ALA A 209 -3.59 -1.99 -8.21
N ASP A 210 -2.90 -2.25 -7.11
CA ASP A 210 -1.43 -2.29 -7.04
C ASP A 210 -0.86 -3.38 -7.95
N ASP A 211 -1.38 -4.61 -7.84
CA ASP A 211 -0.95 -5.76 -8.65
C ASP A 211 -1.17 -5.52 -10.16
N ILE A 212 -2.31 -4.94 -10.56
CA ILE A 212 -2.59 -4.61 -11.96
C ILE A 212 -1.58 -3.59 -12.49
N CYS A 213 -1.34 -2.51 -11.75
CA CYS A 213 -0.39 -1.48 -12.16
C CYS A 213 1.03 -2.04 -12.21
N TYR A 214 1.46 -2.75 -11.16
CA TYR A 214 2.79 -3.32 -11.07
C TYR A 214 3.13 -4.20 -12.27
N GLN A 215 2.23 -5.12 -12.64
CA GLN A 215 2.46 -6.03 -13.77
C GLN A 215 2.62 -5.30 -15.10
N LEU A 216 1.78 -4.31 -15.38
CA LEU A 216 1.80 -3.59 -16.65
C LEU A 216 2.98 -2.62 -16.74
N MET A 217 3.24 -1.89 -15.66
CA MET A 217 4.30 -0.88 -15.61
C MET A 217 5.70 -1.48 -15.69
N ASP A 218 5.91 -2.63 -15.06
CA ASP A 218 7.21 -3.31 -15.10
C ASP A 218 7.55 -3.78 -16.51
N ILE A 219 6.56 -4.26 -17.28
CA ILE A 219 6.74 -4.61 -18.69
C ILE A 219 7.05 -3.37 -19.53
N GLU A 220 6.32 -2.27 -19.29
CA GLU A 220 6.54 -0.99 -20.00
C GLU A 220 7.93 -0.43 -19.70
N ASP A 221 8.34 -0.38 -18.45
CA ASP A 221 9.65 0.11 -18.04
C ASP A 221 10.79 -0.78 -18.59
N ALA A 222 10.62 -2.10 -18.55
CA ALA A 222 11.59 -3.03 -19.12
C ALA A 222 11.77 -2.80 -20.64
N TYR A 223 10.68 -2.54 -21.36
CA TYR A 223 10.74 -2.18 -22.78
C TYR A 223 11.45 -0.84 -23.01
N LYS A 224 11.10 0.20 -22.26
CA LYS A 224 11.74 1.53 -22.35
C LYS A 224 13.22 1.49 -22.04
N LEU A 225 13.64 0.63 -21.13
CA LEU A 225 15.03 0.39 -20.76
C LEU A 225 15.77 -0.55 -21.73
N LYS A 226 15.09 -1.03 -22.78
CA LYS A 226 15.63 -1.98 -23.77
C LYS A 226 16.06 -3.33 -23.16
N LEU A 227 15.43 -3.72 -22.07
CA LEU A 227 15.57 -5.05 -21.45
C LEU A 227 14.66 -6.08 -22.13
N LEU A 228 13.58 -5.61 -22.78
CA LEU A 228 12.67 -6.40 -23.60
C LEU A 228 12.65 -5.83 -25.03
N THR A 229 12.55 -6.71 -26.01
CA THR A 229 12.25 -6.37 -27.40
C THR A 229 10.77 -6.05 -27.57
N LEU A 230 10.37 -5.46 -28.70
CA LEU A 230 8.97 -5.21 -29.02
C LEU A 230 8.17 -6.51 -29.06
N ASP A 231 8.70 -7.56 -29.71
CA ASP A 231 8.02 -8.86 -29.84
C ASP A 231 7.79 -9.53 -28.48
N GLU A 232 8.79 -9.51 -27.60
CA GLU A 232 8.66 -10.02 -26.23
C GLU A 232 7.62 -9.22 -25.44
N THR A 233 7.61 -7.89 -25.57
CA THR A 233 6.63 -7.01 -24.92
C THR A 233 5.22 -7.32 -25.40
N ILE A 234 5.01 -7.41 -26.71
CA ILE A 234 3.72 -7.78 -27.30
C ILE A 234 3.28 -9.16 -26.78
N SER A 235 4.17 -10.13 -26.77
CA SER A 235 3.88 -11.49 -26.29
C SER A 235 3.43 -11.52 -24.83
N LEU A 236 4.05 -10.70 -23.97
CA LEU A 236 3.70 -10.57 -22.55
C LEU A 236 2.38 -9.83 -22.33
N MET A 237 2.09 -8.82 -23.16
CA MET A 237 0.88 -7.99 -23.01
C MET A 237 -0.35 -8.62 -23.67
N MET A 238 -0.17 -9.44 -24.70
CA MET A 238 -1.27 -10.01 -25.48
C MET A 238 -2.28 -10.85 -24.66
N PRO A 239 -1.91 -11.60 -23.61
CA PRO A 239 -2.87 -12.31 -22.77
C PRO A 239 -3.90 -11.40 -22.09
N PHE A 240 -3.58 -10.12 -21.85
CA PHE A 240 -4.48 -9.14 -21.25
C PHE A 240 -5.46 -8.51 -22.26
N VAL A 241 -5.25 -8.76 -23.57
CA VAL A 241 -6.12 -8.23 -24.64
C VAL A 241 -7.20 -9.27 -24.97
N GLU A 242 -8.45 -8.82 -25.01
CA GLU A 242 -9.59 -9.63 -25.45
C GLU A 242 -9.32 -10.23 -26.82
N GLU A 243 -9.65 -11.50 -27.02
CA GLU A 243 -9.30 -12.26 -28.22
C GLU A 243 -9.74 -11.57 -29.51
N GLU A 244 -10.94 -10.99 -29.49
CA GLU A 244 -11.51 -10.24 -30.64
C GLU A 244 -10.70 -8.99 -31.02
N ARG A 245 -9.93 -8.43 -30.11
CA ARG A 245 -9.10 -7.24 -30.32
C ARG A 245 -7.65 -7.55 -30.70
N ARG A 246 -7.18 -8.78 -30.49
CA ARG A 246 -5.77 -9.15 -30.71
C ARG A 246 -5.29 -8.91 -32.12
N ALA A 247 -6.10 -9.25 -33.14
CA ALA A 247 -5.77 -9.03 -34.54
C ALA A 247 -5.51 -7.53 -34.84
N ARG A 248 -6.39 -6.66 -34.33
CA ARG A 248 -6.25 -5.19 -34.49
C ARG A 248 -5.00 -4.63 -33.80
N VAL A 249 -4.63 -5.21 -32.66
CA VAL A 249 -3.41 -4.80 -31.96
C VAL A 249 -2.18 -5.16 -32.80
N TYR A 250 -2.11 -6.38 -33.35
CA TYR A 250 -1.01 -6.78 -34.23
C TYR A 250 -0.89 -5.89 -35.48
N GLU A 251 -2.01 -5.52 -36.10
CA GLU A 251 -2.02 -4.61 -37.27
C GLU A 251 -1.44 -3.21 -36.94
N THR A 252 -1.52 -2.78 -35.69
CA THR A 252 -1.01 -1.45 -35.27
C THR A 252 0.52 -1.45 -35.15
N PHE A 253 1.15 -2.61 -34.93
CA PHE A 253 2.60 -2.76 -34.75
C PHE A 253 3.33 -3.34 -35.98
N SER A 254 2.59 -3.74 -37.02
CA SER A 254 3.13 -4.15 -38.32
C SER A 254 3.24 -2.98 -39.30
#